data_f372efef749b29d9bfb98c299703b14d
#
_entry.id   f372efef749b29d9bfb98c299703b14d
#
_cell.length_a   1.000
_cell.length_b   1.000
_cell.length_c   1.000
_cell.angle_alpha   90.00
_cell.angle_beta   90.00
_cell.angle_gamma   90.00
#
_symmetry.space_group_name_H-M   'P 1'
#
loop_
_entity.id
_entity.type
_entity.pdbx_description
1 polymer ?
#
loop_
_entity_poly.entity_id
_entity_poly.type
_entity_poly.pdbx_seq_one_letter_code
_entity_poly.pdbx_strand_id
1 'polypeptide(L)'
;MNRFGLIGASGYIAPKHMEAIKNTGGELVTILDPNDSVGVIDRYHPKATYFSEYERFDREVDRLRRIGKGLDYISIASPNYLHDAHIRFALKNGSNAICEKPLVLNPYSINSLEELQRETGKNIHPILQLRLHQSIIDINDNIGKTQNNE
;
A
#
# COMPACT_ATOMS: atom_id res chain seq x y z
N MET A 1 11.12 -0.64 -13.66
CA MET A 1 11.24 -0.29 -12.23
C MET A 1 9.88 0.21 -11.78
N ASN A 2 9.28 -0.46 -10.77
CA ASN A 2 7.96 -0.08 -10.27
C ASN A 2 8.03 1.24 -9.49
N ARG A 3 7.02 2.08 -9.68
CA ARG A 3 6.89 3.40 -9.06
C ARG A 3 5.84 3.39 -7.97
N PHE A 4 6.22 3.86 -6.79
CA PHE A 4 5.40 3.80 -5.58
C PHE A 4 5.04 5.20 -5.06
N GLY A 5 3.81 5.30 -4.52
CA GLY A 5 3.42 6.34 -3.57
C GLY A 5 3.32 5.73 -2.17
N LEU A 6 3.49 6.53 -1.12
CA LEU A 6 3.29 6.12 0.26
C LEU A 6 2.38 7.11 0.98
N ILE A 7 1.37 6.60 1.68
CA ILE A 7 0.48 7.38 2.54
C ILE A 7 0.65 6.91 3.98
N GLY A 8 0.95 7.83 4.90
CA GLY A 8 1.17 7.54 6.32
C GLY A 8 2.64 7.28 6.67
N ALA A 9 3.53 8.16 6.24
CA ALA A 9 4.99 8.00 6.36
C ALA A 9 5.53 8.17 7.79
N SER A 10 4.83 8.86 8.69
CA SER A 10 5.23 9.07 10.09
C SER A 10 4.86 7.91 11.00
N GLY A 11 4.05 6.97 10.52
CA GLY A 11 3.63 5.80 11.29
C GLY A 11 4.77 4.82 11.60
N TYR A 12 4.63 4.09 12.71
CA TYR A 12 5.63 3.11 13.16
C TYR A 12 6.01 2.08 12.10
N ILE A 13 5.06 1.66 11.26
CA ILE A 13 5.28 0.62 10.24
C ILE A 13 5.85 1.18 8.93
N ALA A 14 5.74 2.48 8.68
CA ALA A 14 6.14 3.10 7.42
C ALA A 14 7.60 2.86 7.02
N PRO A 15 8.59 2.84 7.94
CA PRO A 15 9.97 2.50 7.59
C PRO A 15 10.11 1.11 6.97
N LYS A 16 9.28 0.13 7.37
CA LYS A 16 9.28 -1.21 6.77
C LYS A 16 8.78 -1.21 5.32
N HIS A 17 7.78 -0.37 5.02
CA HIS A 17 7.34 -0.16 3.63
C HIS A 17 8.43 0.48 2.78
N MET A 18 9.09 1.53 3.28
CA MET A 18 10.18 2.21 2.57
C MET A 18 11.36 1.27 2.32
N GLU A 19 11.74 0.47 3.32
CA GLU A 19 12.79 -0.54 3.21
C GLU A 19 12.43 -1.62 2.16
N ALA A 20 11.20 -2.13 2.20
CA ALA A 20 10.72 -3.12 1.23
C ALA A 20 10.71 -2.58 -0.20
N ILE A 21 10.24 -1.37 -0.42
CA ILE A 21 10.26 -0.71 -1.73
C ILE A 21 11.71 -0.61 -2.24
N LYS A 22 12.64 -0.17 -1.39
CA LYS A 22 14.05 -0.06 -1.74
C LYS A 22 14.67 -1.42 -2.08
N ASN A 23 14.43 -2.43 -1.24
CA ASN A 23 15.03 -3.77 -1.39
C ASN A 23 14.51 -4.51 -2.63
N THR A 24 13.29 -4.21 -3.08
CA THR A 24 12.72 -4.76 -4.32
C THR A 24 13.09 -3.97 -5.58
N GLY A 25 13.96 -2.97 -5.46
CA GLY A 25 14.36 -2.11 -6.58
C GLY A 25 13.26 -1.16 -7.04
N GLY A 26 12.26 -0.89 -6.20
CA GLY A 26 11.20 0.08 -6.47
C GLY A 26 11.66 1.54 -6.25
N GLU A 27 11.01 2.46 -6.93
CA GLU A 27 11.19 3.90 -6.74
C GLU A 27 10.02 4.47 -5.94
N LEU A 28 10.29 4.98 -4.73
CA LEU A 28 9.31 5.77 -3.99
C LEU A 28 9.35 7.21 -4.53
N VAL A 29 8.27 7.59 -5.21
CA VAL A 29 8.20 8.85 -5.98
C VAL A 29 7.60 9.98 -5.16
N THR A 30 6.51 9.68 -4.43
CA THR A 30 5.73 10.69 -3.72
C THR A 30 5.19 10.14 -2.41
N ILE A 31 5.08 10.99 -1.41
CA ILE A 31 4.74 10.63 -0.04
C ILE A 31 3.73 11.62 0.51
N LEU A 32 2.74 11.10 1.24
CA LEU A 32 1.77 11.89 2.00
C LEU A 32 1.82 11.54 3.48
N ASP A 33 2.02 12.55 4.32
CA ASP A 33 1.75 12.47 5.77
C ASP A 33 1.49 13.89 6.31
N PRO A 34 0.46 14.13 7.12
CA PRO A 34 0.21 15.45 7.71
C PRO A 34 1.30 15.89 8.70
N ASN A 35 2.09 14.96 9.20
CA ASN A 35 3.19 15.23 10.13
C ASN A 35 4.50 15.38 9.35
N ASP A 36 5.13 16.55 9.37
CA ASP A 36 6.34 16.88 8.64
C ASP A 36 7.66 16.37 9.26
N SER A 37 7.58 15.74 10.45
CA SER A 37 8.74 15.18 11.17
C SER A 37 9.14 13.78 10.65
N VAL A 38 9.44 13.66 9.36
CA VAL A 38 9.69 12.36 8.71
C VAL A 38 11.12 12.22 8.15
N GLY A 39 12.13 12.59 8.93
CA GLY A 39 13.55 12.44 8.55
C GLY A 39 13.97 11.01 8.14
N VAL A 40 13.17 10.00 8.47
CA VAL A 40 13.38 8.63 8.02
C VAL A 40 13.31 8.46 6.50
N ILE A 41 12.60 9.34 5.80
CA ILE A 41 12.48 9.33 4.33
C ILE A 41 13.85 9.52 3.69
N ASP A 42 14.65 10.44 4.19
CA ASP A 42 15.97 10.76 3.64
C ASP A 42 16.92 9.54 3.69
N ARG A 43 16.73 8.68 4.65
CA ARG A 43 17.51 7.44 4.79
C ARG A 43 17.23 6.42 3.68
N TYR A 44 15.97 6.31 3.26
CA TYR A 44 15.54 5.29 2.31
C TYR A 44 15.34 5.84 0.90
N HIS A 45 14.70 7.00 0.78
CA HIS A 45 14.24 7.57 -0.49
C HIS A 45 14.40 9.10 -0.55
N PRO A 46 15.64 9.64 -0.57
CA PRO A 46 15.90 11.09 -0.49
C PRO A 46 15.37 11.88 -1.70
N LYS A 47 14.97 11.20 -2.77
CA LYS A 47 14.42 11.84 -3.98
C LYS A 47 12.89 11.89 -4.02
N ALA A 48 12.22 11.29 -3.03
CA ALA A 48 10.76 11.28 -2.99
C ALA A 48 10.22 12.67 -2.67
N THR A 49 9.18 13.09 -3.40
CA THR A 49 8.50 14.35 -3.12
C THR A 49 7.52 14.17 -1.97
N TYR A 50 7.65 14.99 -0.94
CA TYR A 50 6.83 14.92 0.27
C TYR A 50 5.72 15.97 0.25
N PHE A 51 4.52 15.57 0.73
CA PHE A 51 3.38 16.44 0.92
C PHE A 51 2.76 16.25 2.30
N SER A 52 2.49 17.34 2.99
CA SER A 52 1.71 17.35 4.25
C SER A 52 0.20 17.44 4.01
N GLU A 53 -0.21 17.88 2.81
CA GLU A 53 -1.59 18.13 2.45
C GLU A 53 -2.07 17.12 1.41
N TYR A 54 -3.21 16.46 1.70
CA TYR A 54 -3.79 15.46 0.80
C TYR A 54 -4.07 16.03 -0.61
N GLU A 55 -4.61 17.24 -0.69
CA GLU A 55 -4.96 17.88 -1.96
C GLU A 55 -3.74 18.08 -2.87
N ARG A 56 -2.60 18.44 -2.28
CA ARG A 56 -1.35 18.58 -3.06
C ARG A 56 -0.80 17.24 -3.53
N PHE A 57 -0.90 16.23 -2.69
CA PHE A 57 -0.54 14.86 -3.04
C PHE A 57 -1.42 14.32 -4.18
N ASP A 58 -2.74 14.52 -4.09
CA ASP A 58 -3.68 14.13 -5.14
C ASP A 58 -3.36 14.78 -6.49
N ARG A 59 -3.12 16.10 -6.49
CA ARG A 59 -2.71 16.82 -7.70
C ARG A 59 -1.39 16.29 -8.28
N GLU A 60 -0.43 15.93 -7.45
CA GLU A 60 0.83 15.36 -7.91
C GLU A 60 0.62 13.98 -8.53
N VAL A 61 -0.16 13.11 -7.91
CA VAL A 61 -0.49 11.78 -8.46
C VAL A 61 -1.19 11.92 -9.82
N ASP A 62 -2.17 12.81 -9.93
CA ASP A 62 -2.85 13.08 -11.21
C ASP A 62 -1.88 13.66 -12.27
N ARG A 63 -1.01 14.60 -11.87
CA ARG A 63 0.02 15.15 -12.76
C ARG A 63 0.93 14.05 -13.31
N LEU A 64 1.42 13.16 -12.43
CA LEU A 64 2.28 12.04 -12.82
C LEU A 64 1.56 11.11 -13.80
N ARG A 65 0.29 10.82 -13.56
CA ARG A 65 -0.54 10.00 -14.45
C ARG A 65 -0.66 10.64 -15.85
N ARG A 66 -0.97 11.92 -15.91
CA ARG A 66 -1.15 12.67 -17.18
C ARG A 66 0.11 12.72 -18.04
N ILE A 67 1.29 12.74 -17.44
CA ILE A 67 2.56 12.73 -18.17
C ILE A 67 3.11 11.33 -18.48
N GLY A 68 2.28 10.28 -18.28
CA GLY A 68 2.69 8.89 -18.52
C GLY A 68 3.66 8.32 -17.50
N LYS A 69 3.80 8.97 -16.33
CA LYS A 69 4.66 8.55 -15.21
C LYS A 69 3.82 8.20 -13.98
N GLY A 70 2.66 7.59 -14.18
CA GLY A 70 1.78 7.14 -13.11
C GLY A 70 2.46 6.22 -12.10
N LEU A 71 1.84 6.03 -10.95
CA LEU A 71 2.31 5.11 -9.93
C LEU A 71 1.78 3.71 -10.21
N ASP A 72 2.62 2.70 -10.09
CA ASP A 72 2.20 1.30 -10.19
C ASP A 72 1.49 0.85 -8.91
N TYR A 73 1.95 1.36 -7.77
CA TYR A 73 1.43 1.03 -6.44
C TYR A 73 1.32 2.26 -5.55
N ILE A 74 0.31 2.27 -4.69
CA ILE A 74 0.24 3.16 -3.52
C ILE A 74 0.24 2.29 -2.27
N SER A 75 1.26 2.48 -1.43
CA SER A 75 1.42 1.82 -0.15
C SER A 75 0.71 2.64 0.93
N ILE A 76 -0.15 1.99 1.71
CA ILE A 76 -1.05 2.64 2.67
C ILE A 76 -0.71 2.14 4.06
N ALA A 77 -0.11 3.03 4.86
CA ALA A 77 0.28 2.85 6.25
C ALA A 77 -0.35 3.93 7.16
N SER A 78 -1.42 4.53 6.70
CA SER A 78 -2.20 5.55 7.40
C SER A 78 -3.02 4.95 8.56
N PRO A 79 -3.69 5.77 9.39
CA PRO A 79 -4.61 5.27 10.38
C PRO A 79 -5.73 4.40 9.80
N ASN A 80 -6.11 3.33 10.51
CA ASN A 80 -7.02 2.28 10.02
C ASN A 80 -8.33 2.80 9.45
N TYR A 81 -8.90 3.87 10.03
CA TYR A 81 -10.17 4.47 9.59
C TYR A 81 -10.09 5.18 8.24
N LEU A 82 -8.88 5.40 7.72
CA LEU A 82 -8.63 6.02 6.42
C LEU A 82 -8.31 4.99 5.32
N HIS A 83 -8.12 3.73 5.65
CA HIS A 83 -7.70 2.70 4.69
C HIS A 83 -8.66 2.60 3.50
N ASP A 84 -9.97 2.50 3.75
CA ASP A 84 -10.97 2.40 2.68
C ASP A 84 -10.87 3.58 1.68
N ALA A 85 -10.79 4.81 2.20
CA ALA A 85 -10.67 6.00 1.37
C ALA A 85 -9.37 6.02 0.54
N HIS A 86 -8.24 5.64 1.15
CA HIS A 86 -6.95 5.63 0.48
C HIS A 86 -6.82 4.48 -0.54
N ILE A 87 -7.46 3.33 -0.29
CA ILE A 87 -7.56 2.24 -1.26
C ILE A 87 -8.33 2.71 -2.48
N ARG A 88 -9.52 3.32 -2.28
CA ARG A 88 -10.31 3.87 -3.40
C ARG A 88 -9.53 4.92 -4.19
N PHE A 89 -8.79 5.78 -3.51
CA PHE A 89 -7.92 6.75 -4.14
C PHE A 89 -6.88 6.06 -5.04
N ALA A 90 -6.18 5.05 -4.54
CA ALA A 90 -5.18 4.32 -5.30
C ALA A 90 -5.77 3.69 -6.58
N LEU A 91 -6.85 2.92 -6.45
CA LEU A 91 -7.48 2.25 -7.57
C LEU A 91 -7.98 3.22 -8.64
N LYS A 92 -8.67 4.29 -8.24
CA LYS A 92 -9.20 5.33 -9.15
C LYS A 92 -8.09 6.10 -9.88
N ASN A 93 -6.92 6.22 -9.28
CA ASN A 93 -5.75 6.83 -9.93
C ASN A 93 -4.92 5.84 -10.78
N GLY A 94 -5.42 4.62 -10.98
CA GLY A 94 -4.80 3.63 -11.83
C GLY A 94 -3.63 2.88 -11.18
N SER A 95 -3.52 2.93 -9.85
CA SER A 95 -2.49 2.25 -9.07
C SER A 95 -3.07 1.05 -8.32
N ASN A 96 -2.27 0.00 -8.12
CA ASN A 96 -2.60 -1.04 -7.15
C ASN A 96 -2.43 -0.50 -5.72
N ALA A 97 -3.23 -0.99 -4.78
CA ALA A 97 -3.12 -0.64 -3.37
C ALA A 97 -2.39 -1.74 -2.58
N ILE A 98 -1.36 -1.38 -1.82
CA ILE A 98 -0.77 -2.23 -0.78
C ILE A 98 -1.19 -1.63 0.55
N CYS A 99 -1.99 -2.34 1.35
CA CYS A 99 -2.61 -1.74 2.53
C CYS A 99 -2.32 -2.54 3.80
N GLU A 100 -1.98 -1.81 4.87
CA GLU A 100 -1.85 -2.38 6.21
C GLU A 100 -3.18 -2.93 6.73
N LYS A 101 -3.06 -3.84 7.67
CA LYS A 101 -4.21 -4.46 8.38
C LYS A 101 -4.74 -3.50 9.48
N PRO A 102 -6.03 -3.56 9.79
CA PRO A 102 -7.11 -4.23 9.06
C PRO A 102 -7.40 -3.50 7.74
N LEU A 103 -7.75 -4.24 6.70
CA LEU A 103 -8.01 -3.65 5.37
C LEU A 103 -9.14 -2.60 5.42
N VAL A 104 -10.20 -2.91 6.15
CA VAL A 104 -11.34 -2.02 6.42
C VAL A 104 -11.82 -2.21 7.85
N LEU A 105 -12.47 -1.20 8.42
CA LEU A 105 -13.14 -1.30 9.73
C LEU A 105 -14.59 -1.78 9.59
N ASN A 106 -15.21 -1.52 8.44
CA ASN A 106 -16.58 -1.92 8.18
C ASN A 106 -16.60 -2.97 7.06
N PRO A 107 -17.05 -4.22 7.34
CA PRO A 107 -17.06 -5.28 6.33
C PRO A 107 -17.97 -4.97 5.13
N TYR A 108 -18.96 -4.10 5.25
CA TYR A 108 -19.79 -3.68 4.11
C TYR A 108 -19.00 -2.94 3.02
N SER A 109 -17.83 -2.37 3.36
CA SER A 109 -16.95 -1.75 2.37
C SER A 109 -16.31 -2.76 1.42
N ILE A 110 -16.21 -4.03 1.79
CA ILE A 110 -15.50 -5.05 1.00
C ILE A 110 -16.14 -5.22 -0.38
N ASN A 111 -17.46 -5.38 -0.45
CA ASN A 111 -18.16 -5.57 -1.72
C ASN A 111 -17.91 -4.41 -2.70
N SER A 112 -17.96 -3.18 -2.19
CA SER A 112 -17.72 -1.99 -3.03
C SER A 112 -16.25 -1.82 -3.44
N LEU A 113 -15.31 -2.34 -2.65
CA LEU A 113 -13.89 -2.39 -3.03
C LEU A 113 -13.64 -3.47 -4.08
N GLU A 114 -14.28 -4.62 -3.99
CA GLU A 114 -14.23 -5.67 -5.02
C GLU A 114 -14.81 -5.19 -6.35
N GLU A 115 -15.93 -4.45 -6.31
CA GLU A 115 -16.51 -3.84 -7.49
C GLU A 115 -15.53 -2.84 -8.13
N LEU A 116 -14.91 -1.98 -7.34
CA LEU A 116 -13.94 -1.01 -7.80
C LEU A 116 -12.68 -1.68 -8.39
N GLN A 117 -12.23 -2.81 -7.84
CA GLN A 117 -11.15 -3.62 -8.44
C GLN A 117 -11.54 -4.09 -9.85
N ARG A 118 -12.77 -4.58 -10.02
CA ARG A 118 -13.27 -5.04 -11.33
C ARG A 118 -13.37 -3.90 -12.33
N GLU A 119 -13.87 -2.73 -11.90
CA GLU A 119 -14.01 -1.55 -12.75
C GLU A 119 -12.66 -0.97 -13.21
N THR A 120 -11.69 -0.92 -12.30
CA THR A 120 -10.39 -0.30 -12.58
C THR A 120 -9.35 -1.26 -13.15
N GLY A 121 -9.57 -2.57 -13.02
CA GLY A 121 -8.57 -3.59 -13.34
C GLY A 121 -7.34 -3.57 -12.41
N LYS A 122 -7.45 -2.90 -11.24
CA LYS A 122 -6.37 -2.81 -10.26
C LYS A 122 -6.64 -3.70 -9.04
N ASN A 123 -5.58 -4.05 -8.33
CA ASN A 123 -5.64 -5.00 -7.23
C ASN A 123 -5.38 -4.34 -5.87
N ILE A 124 -5.99 -4.94 -4.84
CA ILE A 124 -5.74 -4.62 -3.44
C ILE A 124 -4.91 -5.76 -2.84
N HIS A 125 -3.78 -5.41 -2.24
CA HIS A 125 -2.86 -6.34 -1.58
C HIS A 125 -2.82 -6.04 -0.08
N PRO A 126 -3.60 -6.76 0.75
CA PRO A 126 -3.52 -6.60 2.21
C PRO A 126 -2.21 -7.18 2.74
N ILE A 127 -1.58 -6.46 3.66
CA ILE A 127 -0.38 -6.94 4.35
C ILE A 127 -0.80 -7.85 5.49
N LEU A 128 -0.48 -9.14 5.34
CA LEU A 128 -0.65 -10.18 6.35
C LEU A 128 0.74 -10.68 6.76
N GLN A 129 1.31 -10.04 7.76
CA GLN A 129 2.72 -10.19 8.16
C GLN A 129 3.15 -11.63 8.43
N LEU A 130 2.26 -12.43 9.02
CA LEU A 130 2.55 -13.82 9.37
C LEU A 130 2.35 -14.81 8.22
N ARG A 131 1.77 -14.40 7.10
CA ARG A 131 1.42 -15.31 6.00
C ARG A 131 2.61 -16.08 5.43
N LEU A 132 3.78 -15.46 5.42
CA LEU A 132 5.03 -16.04 4.92
C LEU A 132 5.97 -16.48 6.06
N HIS A 133 5.50 -16.49 7.31
CA HIS A 133 6.28 -16.99 8.42
C HIS A 133 6.40 -18.51 8.32
N GLN A 134 7.62 -19.07 8.48
CA GLN A 134 7.88 -20.50 8.27
C GLN A 134 6.94 -21.39 9.07
N SER A 135 6.70 -21.07 10.35
CA SER A 135 5.78 -21.86 11.18
C SER A 135 4.35 -21.91 10.65
N ILE A 136 3.87 -20.83 9.99
CA ILE A 136 2.51 -20.81 9.40
C ILE A 136 2.48 -21.65 8.12
N ILE A 137 3.54 -21.59 7.32
CA ILE A 137 3.69 -22.44 6.12
C ILE A 137 3.70 -23.90 6.53
N ASP A 138 4.52 -24.27 7.54
CA ASP A 138 4.61 -25.65 8.04
C ASP A 138 3.26 -26.18 8.58
N ILE A 139 2.48 -25.32 9.27
CA ILE A 139 1.14 -25.69 9.75
C ILE A 139 0.20 -25.94 8.56
N ASN A 140 0.18 -25.06 7.56
CA ASN A 140 -0.68 -25.22 6.39
C ASN A 140 -0.35 -26.49 5.61
N ASP A 141 0.94 -26.80 5.43
CA ASP A 141 1.40 -28.00 4.74
C ASP A 141 1.00 -29.28 5.50
N ASN A 142 1.03 -29.26 6.83
CA ASN A 142 0.60 -30.39 7.65
C ASN A 142 -0.92 -30.62 7.62
N ILE A 143 -1.72 -29.53 7.66
CA ILE A 143 -3.18 -29.64 7.54
C ILE A 143 -3.58 -30.22 6.18
N GLY A 144 -2.95 -29.77 5.09
CA GLY A 144 -3.19 -30.27 3.74
C GLY A 144 -2.88 -31.75 3.57
N LYS A 145 -1.88 -32.28 4.28
CA LYS A 145 -1.53 -33.71 4.28
C LYS A 145 -2.52 -34.58 5.04
N THR A 146 -3.12 -34.05 6.11
CA THR A 146 -4.10 -34.78 6.94
C THR A 146 -5.43 -34.96 6.19
N GLN A 147 -5.85 -33.97 5.38
CA GLN A 147 -7.10 -34.06 4.60
C GLN A 147 -7.01 -35.00 3.36
N ASN A 148 -5.81 -35.33 2.90
CA ASN A 148 -5.62 -36.22 1.75
C ASN A 148 -5.43 -37.69 2.15
N ASN A 149 -5.53 -38.04 3.46
CA ASN A 149 -5.38 -39.38 3.99
C ASN A 149 -6.72 -39.97 4.56
N GLU A 150 -7.84 -39.32 4.30
CA GLU A 150 -9.21 -39.85 4.51
C GLU A 150 -9.89 -40.08 3.15
#